data_0233c02a69e12833b848265063451b14
#
_entry.id   0233c02a69e12833b848265063451b14
#
_cell.length_a   1.000
_cell.length_b   1.000
_cell.length_c   1.000
_cell.angle_alpha   90.00
_cell.angle_beta   90.00
_cell.angle_gamma   90.00
#
_symmetry.space_group_name_H-M   'P 1'
#
loop_
_entity.id
_entity.type
_entity.pdbx_description
1 polymer ?
#
loop_
_entity_poly.entity_id
_entity_poly.type
_entity_poly.pdbx_seq_one_letter_code
_entity_poly.pdbx_strand_id
1 'polypeptide(L)'
;MKKQIICIALVASMIASWGFAAAPSTDLIAEQEARMDAAHQMAEGARGLGYEEDCDIIKTAQEEWWKAYYAKKLYQEEAAASQKETEYPNAAYIWNYFKDLGYNDYVCAGLLGNMMREVGGGTLNIQYWLYGNGYYGICQWSKGYSSVWGTDLETQCNFLRDTIEYEMNTYGSNYYRGFNYDAFLNLQDASAAALAFSKCYERGASYTHAYAQTNAIIAYNYFTT
;
A
#
# COMPACT_ATOMS: atom_id res chain seq x y z
N MET A 1 -17.23 -24.75 -43.16
CA MET A 1 -17.11 -25.76 -42.09
C MET A 1 -15.65 -26.20 -41.83
N LYS A 2 -14.84 -26.60 -42.80
CA LYS A 2 -13.42 -27.05 -42.55
C LYS A 2 -12.52 -25.95 -41.95
N LYS A 3 -12.69 -24.67 -42.29
CA LYS A 3 -11.89 -23.54 -41.74
C LYS A 3 -12.19 -23.27 -40.27
N GLN A 4 -13.44 -23.41 -39.81
CA GLN A 4 -13.85 -23.21 -38.41
C GLN A 4 -13.27 -24.30 -37.48
N ILE A 5 -13.19 -25.54 -37.94
CA ILE A 5 -12.68 -26.65 -37.13
C ILE A 5 -11.17 -26.52 -36.86
N ILE A 6 -10.40 -25.98 -37.80
CA ILE A 6 -8.95 -25.79 -37.65
C ILE A 6 -8.64 -24.66 -36.66
N CYS A 7 -9.40 -23.56 -36.68
CA CYS A 7 -9.24 -22.45 -35.72
C CYS A 7 -9.60 -22.85 -34.27
N ILE A 8 -10.68 -23.63 -34.10
CA ILE A 8 -11.11 -24.09 -32.76
C ILE A 8 -10.06 -25.06 -32.17
N ALA A 9 -9.46 -25.92 -32.99
CA ALA A 9 -8.39 -26.82 -32.53
C ALA A 9 -7.09 -26.11 -32.13
N LEU A 10 -6.73 -25.00 -32.81
CA LEU A 10 -5.57 -24.15 -32.45
C LEU A 10 -5.82 -23.40 -31.14
N VAL A 11 -7.01 -22.88 -30.93
CA VAL A 11 -7.40 -22.18 -29.68
C VAL A 11 -7.42 -23.15 -28.49
N ALA A 12 -7.98 -24.34 -28.66
CA ALA A 12 -8.04 -25.34 -27.58
C ALA A 12 -6.64 -25.89 -27.21
N SER A 13 -5.70 -26.01 -28.16
CA SER A 13 -4.34 -26.47 -27.88
C SER A 13 -3.47 -25.42 -27.17
N MET A 14 -3.73 -24.11 -27.37
CA MET A 14 -3.05 -23.04 -26.65
C MET A 14 -3.52 -22.89 -25.21
N ILE A 15 -4.80 -23.13 -24.92
CA ILE A 15 -5.37 -23.00 -23.56
C ILE A 15 -5.03 -24.21 -22.67
N ALA A 16 -4.85 -25.41 -23.25
CA ALA A 16 -4.68 -26.65 -22.50
C ALA A 16 -3.23 -26.92 -21.99
N SER A 17 -2.24 -26.11 -22.36
CA SER A 17 -0.83 -26.34 -21.98
C SER A 17 -0.37 -25.63 -20.71
N TRP A 18 -1.25 -24.99 -19.98
CA TRP A 18 -0.89 -24.12 -18.86
C TRP A 18 -1.18 -24.79 -17.50
N GLY A 19 -0.25 -25.66 -17.10
CA GLY A 19 -0.25 -26.26 -15.77
C GLY A 19 0.24 -25.25 -14.73
N PHE A 20 -0.53 -25.01 -13.70
CA PHE A 20 -0.20 -24.13 -12.56
C PHE A 20 0.94 -24.75 -11.73
N ALA A 21 2.15 -24.18 -11.87
CA ALA A 21 3.17 -24.24 -10.83
C ALA A 21 3.26 -22.86 -10.19
N ALA A 22 3.32 -22.77 -8.88
CA ALA A 22 3.51 -21.50 -8.18
C ALA A 22 4.90 -20.94 -8.52
N ALA A 23 4.94 -20.01 -9.47
CA ALA A 23 6.14 -19.31 -9.89
C ALA A 23 6.32 -17.99 -9.10
N PRO A 24 7.55 -17.46 -8.99
CA PRO A 24 7.78 -16.12 -8.47
C PRO A 24 6.95 -15.05 -9.21
N SER A 25 6.60 -13.97 -8.54
CA SER A 25 5.71 -12.91 -9.07
C SER A 25 6.14 -12.31 -10.42
N THR A 26 7.44 -12.27 -10.70
CA THR A 26 8.02 -11.82 -11.99
C THR A 26 7.67 -12.77 -13.14
N ASP A 27 7.66 -14.08 -12.90
CA ASP A 27 7.31 -15.07 -13.91
C ASP A 27 5.81 -15.01 -14.26
N LEU A 28 4.95 -14.72 -13.25
CA LEU A 28 3.52 -14.56 -13.47
C LEU A 28 3.19 -13.31 -14.30
N ILE A 29 3.92 -12.22 -14.12
CA ILE A 29 3.78 -11.01 -14.94
C ILE A 29 4.14 -11.30 -16.39
N ALA A 30 5.28 -11.96 -16.63
CA ALA A 30 5.73 -12.35 -17.97
C ALA A 30 4.74 -13.31 -18.64
N GLU A 31 4.16 -14.23 -17.88
CA GLU A 31 3.10 -15.13 -18.36
C GLU A 31 1.88 -14.34 -18.85
N GLN A 32 1.40 -13.34 -18.10
CA GLN A 32 0.26 -12.54 -18.53
C GLN A 32 0.58 -11.71 -19.79
N GLU A 33 1.80 -11.19 -19.93
CA GLU A 33 2.25 -10.50 -21.14
C GLU A 33 2.20 -11.43 -22.36
N ALA A 34 2.71 -12.65 -22.23
CA ALA A 34 2.66 -13.65 -23.31
C ALA A 34 1.20 -14.01 -23.69
N ARG A 35 0.28 -14.07 -22.72
CA ARG A 35 -1.16 -14.29 -22.99
C ARG A 35 -1.79 -13.11 -23.73
N MET A 36 -1.45 -11.87 -23.35
CA MET A 36 -1.92 -10.68 -24.07
C MET A 36 -1.45 -10.67 -25.51
N ASP A 37 -0.18 -11.00 -25.76
CA ASP A 37 0.39 -11.09 -27.10
C ASP A 37 -0.27 -12.18 -27.93
N ALA A 38 -0.49 -13.37 -27.37
CA ALA A 38 -1.18 -14.46 -28.04
C ALA A 38 -2.63 -14.09 -28.42
N ALA A 39 -3.35 -13.45 -27.52
CA ALA A 39 -4.70 -12.98 -27.78
C ALA A 39 -4.73 -11.90 -28.90
N HIS A 40 -3.78 -10.98 -28.89
CA HIS A 40 -3.63 -10.00 -29.96
C HIS A 40 -3.36 -10.64 -31.31
N GLN A 41 -2.41 -11.57 -31.38
CA GLN A 41 -2.09 -12.33 -32.62
C GLN A 41 -3.28 -13.11 -33.14
N MET A 42 -4.09 -13.69 -32.24
CA MET A 42 -5.31 -14.42 -32.61
C MET A 42 -6.34 -13.47 -33.27
N ALA A 43 -6.57 -12.28 -32.72
CA ALA A 43 -7.47 -11.30 -33.30
C ALA A 43 -6.98 -10.79 -34.67
N GLU A 44 -5.69 -10.47 -34.80
CA GLU A 44 -5.08 -10.03 -36.04
C GLU A 44 -5.13 -11.13 -37.12
N GLY A 45 -4.86 -12.37 -36.75
CA GLY A 45 -4.97 -13.51 -37.66
C GLY A 45 -6.40 -13.70 -38.18
N ALA A 46 -7.42 -13.53 -37.33
CA ALA A 46 -8.82 -13.59 -37.75
C ALA A 46 -9.17 -12.45 -38.73
N ARG A 47 -8.75 -11.22 -38.44
CA ARG A 47 -8.93 -10.06 -39.36
C ARG A 47 -8.25 -10.30 -40.70
N GLY A 48 -7.02 -10.83 -40.71
CA GLY A 48 -6.28 -11.20 -41.92
C GLY A 48 -7.00 -12.26 -42.80
N LEU A 49 -7.87 -13.08 -42.19
CA LEU A 49 -8.71 -14.05 -42.88
C LEU A 49 -10.08 -13.47 -43.31
N GLY A 50 -10.34 -12.21 -43.06
CA GLY A 50 -11.56 -11.50 -43.44
C GLY A 50 -12.74 -11.72 -42.51
N TYR A 51 -12.48 -12.05 -41.21
CA TYR A 51 -13.53 -12.10 -40.21
C TYR A 51 -13.88 -10.68 -39.74
N GLU A 52 -15.19 -10.45 -39.53
CA GLU A 52 -15.71 -9.19 -38.99
C GLU A 52 -15.39 -9.04 -37.50
N GLU A 53 -15.35 -7.79 -36.97
CA GLU A 53 -15.03 -7.50 -35.57
C GLU A 53 -15.97 -8.12 -34.54
N ASP A 54 -17.20 -8.44 -34.95
CA ASP A 54 -18.22 -9.08 -34.12
C ASP A 54 -18.15 -10.61 -34.12
N CYS A 55 -17.22 -11.24 -34.86
CA CYS A 55 -17.08 -12.67 -34.87
C CYS A 55 -16.57 -13.21 -33.51
N ASP A 56 -17.02 -14.42 -33.17
CA ASP A 56 -16.74 -15.03 -31.86
C ASP A 56 -15.23 -15.20 -31.57
N ILE A 57 -14.41 -15.37 -32.62
CA ILE A 57 -12.95 -15.51 -32.46
C ILE A 57 -12.34 -14.21 -31.96
N ILE A 58 -12.71 -13.06 -32.55
CA ILE A 58 -12.19 -11.76 -32.16
C ILE A 58 -12.70 -11.38 -30.78
N LYS A 59 -13.98 -11.60 -30.48
CA LYS A 59 -14.54 -11.38 -29.13
C LYS A 59 -13.82 -12.22 -28.07
N THR A 60 -13.61 -13.50 -28.33
CA THR A 60 -12.87 -14.38 -27.42
C THR A 60 -11.45 -13.88 -27.19
N ALA A 61 -10.76 -13.45 -28.24
CA ALA A 61 -9.42 -12.88 -28.13
C ALA A 61 -9.41 -11.61 -27.28
N GLN A 62 -10.39 -10.71 -27.46
CA GLN A 62 -10.52 -9.49 -26.64
C GLN A 62 -10.77 -9.81 -25.18
N GLU A 63 -11.65 -10.78 -24.88
CA GLU A 63 -11.93 -11.20 -23.50
C GLU A 63 -10.67 -11.79 -22.82
N GLU A 64 -9.91 -12.64 -23.50
CA GLU A 64 -8.68 -13.22 -22.97
C GLU A 64 -7.58 -12.15 -22.77
N TRP A 65 -7.50 -11.16 -23.65
CA TRP A 65 -6.60 -10.03 -23.49
C TRP A 65 -6.92 -9.23 -22.21
N TRP A 66 -8.20 -8.91 -21.99
CA TRP A 66 -8.61 -8.17 -20.79
C TRP A 66 -8.38 -8.96 -19.50
N LYS A 67 -8.66 -10.28 -19.50
CA LYS A 67 -8.38 -11.14 -18.34
C LYS A 67 -6.88 -11.13 -18.01
N ALA A 68 -6.02 -11.29 -19.00
CA ALA A 68 -4.58 -11.25 -18.80
C ALA A 68 -4.08 -9.87 -18.33
N TYR A 69 -4.63 -8.79 -18.89
CA TYR A 69 -4.29 -7.42 -18.47
C TYR A 69 -4.59 -7.16 -17.00
N TYR A 70 -5.79 -7.53 -16.53
CA TYR A 70 -6.13 -7.33 -15.12
C TYR A 70 -5.34 -8.24 -14.20
N ALA A 71 -5.06 -9.48 -14.58
CA ALA A 71 -4.20 -10.37 -13.81
C ALA A 71 -2.76 -9.84 -13.71
N LYS A 72 -2.19 -9.34 -14.83
CA LYS A 72 -0.88 -8.69 -14.83
C LYS A 72 -0.84 -7.51 -13.85
N LYS A 73 -1.84 -6.64 -13.90
CA LYS A 73 -1.92 -5.47 -13.01
C LYS A 73 -1.93 -5.89 -11.55
N LEU A 74 -2.73 -6.92 -11.18
CA LEU A 74 -2.78 -7.45 -9.82
C LEU A 74 -1.41 -7.97 -9.37
N TYR A 75 -0.72 -8.76 -10.19
CA TYR A 75 0.62 -9.28 -9.85
C TYR A 75 1.66 -8.17 -9.72
N GLN A 76 1.56 -7.10 -10.50
CA GLN A 76 2.43 -5.93 -10.35
C GLN A 76 2.20 -5.21 -9.01
N GLU A 77 0.94 -5.05 -8.60
CA GLU A 77 0.57 -4.46 -7.32
C GLU A 77 1.05 -5.33 -6.14
N GLU A 78 0.90 -6.65 -6.21
CA GLU A 78 1.41 -7.60 -5.20
C GLU A 78 2.95 -7.58 -5.11
N ALA A 79 3.64 -7.54 -6.24
CA ALA A 79 5.10 -7.46 -6.28
C ALA A 79 5.62 -6.14 -5.68
N ALA A 80 4.97 -5.02 -5.98
CA ALA A 80 5.30 -3.72 -5.40
C ALA A 80 5.08 -3.69 -3.89
N ALA A 81 3.96 -4.27 -3.40
CA ALA A 81 3.68 -4.38 -1.97
C ALA A 81 4.75 -5.23 -1.26
N SER A 82 5.10 -6.39 -1.82
CA SER A 82 6.15 -7.26 -1.27
C SER A 82 7.52 -6.59 -1.24
N GLN A 83 7.85 -5.77 -2.23
CA GLN A 83 9.10 -4.99 -2.24
C GLN A 83 9.12 -3.97 -1.10
N LYS A 84 8.03 -3.24 -0.86
CA LYS A 84 7.91 -2.26 0.23
C LYS A 84 8.09 -2.91 1.61
N GLU A 85 7.50 -4.11 1.80
CA GLU A 85 7.65 -4.89 3.03
C GLU A 85 9.10 -5.35 3.25
N THR A 86 9.83 -5.62 2.19
CA THR A 86 11.24 -6.06 2.29
C THR A 86 12.19 -4.90 2.55
N GLU A 87 11.94 -3.74 1.92
CA GLU A 87 12.84 -2.58 2.00
C GLU A 87 12.74 -1.86 3.35
N TYR A 88 11.50 -1.65 3.85
CA TYR A 88 11.24 -0.98 5.13
C TYR A 88 10.21 -1.76 5.97
N PRO A 89 10.57 -2.94 6.51
CA PRO A 89 9.59 -3.86 7.10
C PRO A 89 8.79 -3.25 8.26
N ASN A 90 9.43 -2.43 9.10
CA ASN A 90 8.73 -1.83 10.23
C ASN A 90 7.75 -0.73 9.79
N ALA A 91 8.13 0.09 8.79
CA ALA A 91 7.23 1.11 8.24
C ALA A 91 6.06 0.46 7.49
N ALA A 92 6.31 -0.60 6.71
CA ALA A 92 5.27 -1.36 6.02
C ALA A 92 4.31 -2.03 7.02
N TYR A 93 4.84 -2.63 8.11
CA TYR A 93 4.01 -3.19 9.17
C TYR A 93 3.09 -2.12 9.78
N ILE A 94 3.61 -0.95 10.15
CA ILE A 94 2.83 0.15 10.73
C ILE A 94 1.77 0.64 9.74
N TRP A 95 2.15 0.83 8.47
CA TRP A 95 1.23 1.24 7.42
C TRP A 95 0.06 0.27 7.30
N ASN A 96 0.34 -1.03 7.10
CA ASN A 96 -0.68 -2.07 6.95
C ASN A 96 -1.54 -2.19 8.22
N TYR A 97 -0.94 -2.14 9.41
CA TYR A 97 -1.67 -2.19 10.68
C TYR A 97 -2.75 -1.12 10.78
N PHE A 98 -2.44 0.15 10.46
CA PHE A 98 -3.44 1.22 10.52
C PHE A 98 -4.38 1.22 9.33
N LYS A 99 -3.97 0.75 8.15
CA LYS A 99 -4.86 0.51 7.01
C LYS A 99 -5.93 -0.53 7.33
N ASP A 100 -5.57 -1.62 7.98
CA ASP A 100 -6.50 -2.70 8.39
C ASP A 100 -7.52 -2.21 9.45
N LEU A 101 -7.17 -1.19 10.22
CA LEU A 101 -8.09 -0.48 11.12
C LEU A 101 -9.00 0.55 10.41
N GLY A 102 -8.87 0.69 9.10
CA GLY A 102 -9.69 1.62 8.30
C GLY A 102 -9.15 3.05 8.18
N TYR A 103 -7.91 3.31 8.60
CA TYR A 103 -7.30 4.62 8.42
C TYR A 103 -7.03 4.86 6.92
N ASN A 104 -7.27 6.09 6.47
CA ASN A 104 -6.95 6.45 5.09
C ASN A 104 -5.43 6.69 4.90
N ASP A 105 -4.98 6.73 3.65
CA ASP A 105 -3.56 6.83 3.30
C ASP A 105 -2.90 8.10 3.84
N TYR A 106 -3.62 9.20 3.88
CA TYR A 106 -3.10 10.48 4.40
C TYR A 106 -2.83 10.41 5.90
N VAL A 107 -3.73 9.77 6.65
CA VAL A 107 -3.58 9.61 8.10
C VAL A 107 -2.45 8.62 8.41
N CYS A 108 -2.38 7.48 7.71
CA CYS A 108 -1.26 6.53 7.85
C CYS A 108 0.09 7.20 7.56
N ALA A 109 0.17 8.00 6.51
CA ALA A 109 1.36 8.78 6.18
C ALA A 109 1.70 9.81 7.26
N GLY A 110 0.69 10.47 7.84
CA GLY A 110 0.87 11.41 8.93
C GLY A 110 1.47 10.78 10.19
N LEU A 111 1.00 9.58 10.56
CA LEU A 111 1.56 8.79 11.65
C LEU A 111 3.02 8.43 11.37
N LEU A 112 3.29 7.84 10.19
CA LEU A 112 4.65 7.49 9.79
C LEU A 112 5.60 8.69 9.73
N GLY A 113 5.14 9.85 9.25
CA GLY A 113 5.95 11.06 9.19
C GLY A 113 6.47 11.51 10.55
N ASN A 114 5.66 11.36 11.61
CA ASN A 114 6.10 11.59 12.98
C ASN A 114 7.08 10.51 13.45
N MET A 115 6.80 9.23 13.21
CA MET A 115 7.68 8.13 13.60
C MET A 115 9.04 8.19 12.88
N MET A 116 9.07 8.58 11.59
CA MET A 116 10.31 8.86 10.86
C MET A 116 11.16 9.94 11.54
N ARG A 117 10.51 10.98 12.08
CA ARG A 117 11.20 12.02 12.86
C ARG A 117 11.73 11.48 14.18
N GLU A 118 10.92 10.71 14.91
CA GLU A 118 11.25 10.24 16.26
C GLU A 118 12.32 9.13 16.25
N VAL A 119 12.19 8.15 15.37
CA VAL A 119 12.98 6.92 15.41
C VAL A 119 13.50 6.44 14.05
N GLY A 120 13.23 7.16 12.97
CA GLY A 120 13.65 6.81 11.61
C GLY A 120 14.81 7.66 11.08
N GLY A 121 15.28 8.65 11.84
CA GLY A 121 16.30 9.59 11.36
C GLY A 121 15.86 10.37 10.10
N GLY A 122 14.56 10.62 9.94
CA GLY A 122 13.97 11.25 8.75
C GLY A 122 13.73 10.30 7.58
N THR A 123 13.84 9.00 7.80
CA THR A 123 13.64 7.96 6.77
C THR A 123 12.59 6.93 7.21
N LEU A 124 12.13 6.07 6.29
CA LEU A 124 11.23 4.96 6.57
C LEU A 124 11.88 3.82 7.39
N ASN A 125 13.16 3.92 7.72
CA ASN A 125 13.86 2.94 8.56
C ASN A 125 13.50 3.10 10.05
N ILE A 126 12.27 2.74 10.39
CA ILE A 126 11.71 2.88 11.75
C ILE A 126 12.40 1.92 12.73
N GLN A 127 13.05 2.46 13.74
CA GLN A 127 13.74 1.71 14.80
C GLN A 127 12.88 1.69 16.07
N TYR A 128 11.85 0.85 16.11
CA TYR A 128 10.87 0.81 17.21
C TYR A 128 11.50 0.49 18.59
N TRP A 129 12.71 -0.09 18.62
CA TRP A 129 13.48 -0.39 19.84
C TRP A 129 14.31 0.79 20.34
N LEU A 130 14.30 1.93 19.64
CA LEU A 130 15.18 3.06 19.98
C LEU A 130 14.80 3.63 21.34
N TYR A 131 15.83 3.76 22.18
CA TYR A 131 15.76 4.39 23.48
C TYR A 131 16.76 5.55 23.56
N GLY A 132 16.30 6.69 24.02
CA GLY A 132 17.18 7.86 24.23
C GLY A 132 16.55 8.91 25.15
N ASN A 133 17.35 9.52 26.02
CA ASN A 133 16.95 10.62 26.88
C ASN A 133 15.67 10.37 27.75
N GLY A 134 15.39 9.11 28.08
CA GLY A 134 14.21 8.76 28.87
C GLY A 134 12.94 8.56 28.03
N TYR A 135 13.06 8.36 26.74
CA TYR A 135 11.98 8.10 25.79
C TYR A 135 12.23 6.78 25.05
N TYR A 136 11.16 6.10 24.61
CA TYR A 136 11.23 4.80 23.97
C TYR A 136 10.17 4.61 22.88
N GLY A 137 10.52 3.86 21.83
CA GLY A 137 9.62 3.32 20.84
C GLY A 137 9.17 4.32 19.77
N ILE A 138 8.21 3.87 18.93
CA ILE A 138 7.82 4.56 17.69
C ILE A 138 7.33 6.01 17.87
N CYS A 139 6.78 6.36 19.02
CA CYS A 139 6.37 7.72 19.36
C CYS A 139 7.20 8.32 20.50
N GLN A 140 8.34 7.72 20.83
CA GLN A 140 9.24 8.20 21.91
C GLN A 140 8.47 8.50 23.21
N TRP A 141 7.70 7.52 23.69
CA TRP A 141 6.94 7.63 24.94
C TRP A 141 7.85 7.79 26.15
N SER A 142 7.51 8.69 27.04
CA SER A 142 8.21 8.89 28.31
C SER A 142 8.04 7.70 29.26
N LYS A 143 8.84 7.66 30.33
CA LYS A 143 8.77 6.62 31.39
C LYS A 143 7.39 6.45 32.03
N GLY A 144 6.53 7.46 31.96
CA GLY A 144 5.14 7.35 32.44
C GLY A 144 4.30 6.31 31.71
N TYR A 145 4.71 5.93 30.47
CA TYR A 145 4.07 4.90 29.65
C TYR A 145 4.85 3.58 29.71
N SER A 146 5.14 3.09 30.91
CA SER A 146 5.99 1.90 31.13
C SER A 146 5.50 0.62 30.44
N SER A 147 4.19 0.55 30.09
CA SER A 147 3.59 -0.61 29.40
C SER A 147 4.11 -0.85 27.99
N VAL A 148 4.71 0.17 27.35
CA VAL A 148 5.28 0.03 25.98
C VAL A 148 6.80 -0.14 25.99
N TRP A 149 7.43 0.04 27.13
CA TRP A 149 8.90 0.01 27.22
C TRP A 149 9.45 -1.41 27.09
N GLY A 150 10.38 -1.60 26.13
CA GLY A 150 11.00 -2.91 25.84
C GLY A 150 10.09 -3.86 25.09
N THR A 151 8.96 -3.39 24.56
CA THR A 151 8.00 -4.22 23.82
C THR A 151 8.32 -4.27 22.33
N ASP A 152 7.69 -5.23 21.63
CA ASP A 152 7.73 -5.37 20.17
C ASP A 152 6.89 -4.29 19.46
N LEU A 153 7.01 -4.26 18.14
CA LEU A 153 6.32 -3.28 17.30
C LEU A 153 4.80 -3.42 17.36
N GLU A 154 4.29 -4.65 17.40
CA GLU A 154 2.85 -4.92 17.49
C GLU A 154 2.25 -4.34 18.77
N THR A 155 2.89 -4.58 19.91
CA THR A 155 2.47 -4.02 21.22
C THR A 155 2.46 -2.50 21.19
N GLN A 156 3.45 -1.87 20.55
CA GLN A 156 3.53 -0.42 20.41
C GLN A 156 2.42 0.14 19.50
N CYS A 157 2.12 -0.53 18.39
CA CYS A 157 0.99 -0.17 17.51
C CYS A 157 -0.36 -0.32 18.23
N ASN A 158 -0.54 -1.41 19.00
CA ASN A 158 -1.72 -1.62 19.83
C ASN A 158 -1.90 -0.48 20.85
N PHE A 159 -0.82 -0.09 21.54
CA PHE A 159 -0.86 1.00 22.50
C PHE A 159 -1.22 2.35 21.84
N LEU A 160 -0.64 2.64 20.67
CA LEU A 160 -0.99 3.85 19.92
C LEU A 160 -2.47 3.85 19.52
N ARG A 161 -2.98 2.74 18.99
CA ARG A 161 -4.41 2.56 18.66
C ARG A 161 -5.31 2.85 19.87
N ASP A 162 -4.96 2.30 21.04
CA ASP A 162 -5.79 2.38 22.24
C ASP A 162 -5.76 3.76 22.90
N THR A 163 -4.77 4.59 22.57
CA THR A 163 -4.59 5.92 23.20
C THR A 163 -4.88 7.10 22.28
N ILE A 164 -4.79 6.93 20.96
CA ILE A 164 -4.87 8.03 20.00
C ILE A 164 -6.22 8.76 20.02
N GLU A 165 -7.32 8.04 20.18
CA GLU A 165 -8.66 8.66 20.27
C GLU A 165 -8.75 9.58 21.48
N TYR A 166 -8.33 9.14 22.65
CA TYR A 166 -8.34 9.96 23.87
C TYR A 166 -7.48 11.20 23.70
N GLU A 167 -6.27 11.06 23.17
CA GLU A 167 -5.34 12.17 22.98
C GLU A 167 -5.87 13.20 21.97
N MET A 168 -6.42 12.75 20.84
CA MET A 168 -7.03 13.61 19.84
C MET A 168 -8.26 14.35 20.36
N ASN A 169 -9.12 13.69 21.13
CA ASN A 169 -10.31 14.32 21.72
C ASN A 169 -9.96 15.30 22.85
N THR A 170 -8.93 15.00 23.62
CA THR A 170 -8.49 15.84 24.75
C THR A 170 -7.71 17.06 24.28
N TYR A 171 -6.79 16.89 23.34
CA TYR A 171 -5.85 17.93 22.91
C TYR A 171 -6.09 18.45 21.49
N GLY A 172 -7.19 18.09 20.87
CA GLY A 172 -7.52 18.49 19.49
C GLY A 172 -7.50 20.00 19.27
N SER A 173 -7.86 20.78 20.29
CA SER A 173 -7.77 22.25 20.24
C SER A 173 -6.36 22.79 20.02
N ASN A 174 -5.30 21.99 20.25
CA ASN A 174 -3.92 22.35 19.92
C ASN A 174 -3.72 22.45 18.39
N TYR A 175 -4.54 21.75 17.61
CA TYR A 175 -4.52 21.86 16.15
C TYR A 175 -5.44 22.98 15.68
N TYR A 176 -6.75 22.89 15.97
CA TYR A 176 -7.71 24.00 15.87
C TYR A 176 -8.94 23.75 16.75
N ARG A 177 -9.70 24.82 17.03
CA ARG A 177 -10.89 24.72 17.89
C ARG A 177 -11.94 23.76 17.32
N GLY A 178 -12.30 22.74 18.08
CA GLY A 178 -13.28 21.73 17.71
C GLY A 178 -12.72 20.53 16.93
N PHE A 179 -11.40 20.47 16.74
CA PHE A 179 -10.76 19.28 16.21
C PHE A 179 -10.85 18.11 17.19
N ASN A 180 -11.10 16.92 16.68
CA ASN A 180 -11.27 15.71 17.46
C ASN A 180 -10.76 14.48 16.65
N TYR A 181 -10.92 13.28 17.19
CA TYR A 181 -10.49 12.05 16.54
C TYR A 181 -11.19 11.80 15.20
N ASP A 182 -12.51 12.01 15.11
CA ASP A 182 -13.24 11.85 13.85
C ASP A 182 -12.71 12.81 12.77
N ALA A 183 -12.44 14.06 13.14
CA ALA A 183 -11.86 15.02 12.22
C ALA A 183 -10.44 14.61 11.78
N PHE A 184 -9.65 14.01 12.68
CA PHE A 184 -8.34 13.46 12.37
C PHE A 184 -8.42 12.33 11.32
N LEU A 185 -9.30 11.36 11.53
CA LEU A 185 -9.48 10.23 10.60
C LEU A 185 -9.96 10.64 9.20
N ASN A 186 -10.60 11.79 9.08
CA ASN A 186 -11.12 12.33 7.83
C ASN A 186 -10.19 13.31 7.12
N LEU A 187 -8.97 13.55 7.63
CA LEU A 187 -7.98 14.39 6.93
C LEU A 187 -7.61 13.79 5.58
N GLN A 188 -7.52 14.66 4.55
CA GLN A 188 -7.20 14.30 3.17
C GLN A 188 -5.89 14.96 2.70
N ASP A 189 -4.97 15.17 3.63
CA ASP A 189 -3.64 15.71 3.39
C ASP A 189 -2.65 15.14 4.41
N ALA A 190 -1.59 14.50 3.92
CA ALA A 190 -0.59 13.82 4.75
C ALA A 190 0.16 14.80 5.66
N SER A 191 0.47 15.99 5.16
CA SER A 191 1.14 17.05 5.91
C SER A 191 0.24 17.57 7.05
N ALA A 192 -1.06 17.77 6.77
CA ALA A 192 -2.04 18.17 7.79
C ALA A 192 -2.22 17.07 8.85
N ALA A 193 -2.28 15.81 8.46
CA ALA A 193 -2.36 14.68 9.38
C ALA A 193 -1.12 14.58 10.29
N ALA A 194 0.08 14.76 9.73
CA ALA A 194 1.31 14.81 10.52
C ALA A 194 1.32 15.96 11.53
N LEU A 195 0.88 17.14 11.10
CA LEU A 195 0.81 18.31 11.98
C LEU A 195 -0.20 18.11 13.12
N ALA A 196 -1.38 17.56 12.81
CA ALA A 196 -2.39 17.26 13.81
C ALA A 196 -1.87 16.25 14.84
N PHE A 197 -1.27 15.14 14.39
CA PHE A 197 -0.68 14.14 15.27
C PHE A 197 0.44 14.73 16.14
N SER A 198 1.35 15.48 15.55
CA SER A 198 2.44 16.15 16.28
C SER A 198 1.95 17.10 17.36
N LYS A 199 0.87 17.84 17.11
CA LYS A 199 0.31 18.82 18.09
C LYS A 199 -0.56 18.18 19.15
N CYS A 200 -1.34 17.17 18.80
CA CYS A 200 -2.36 16.61 19.68
C CYS A 200 -1.87 15.37 20.43
N TYR A 201 -1.19 14.47 19.76
CA TYR A 201 -0.69 13.23 20.37
C TYR A 201 0.70 13.41 20.98
N GLU A 202 1.69 13.79 20.19
CA GLU A 202 3.08 13.90 20.67
C GLU A 202 3.35 15.16 21.45
N ARG A 203 2.58 16.23 21.20
CA ARG A 203 2.77 17.56 21.81
C ARG A 203 4.20 18.08 21.62
N GLY A 204 4.76 17.77 20.45
CA GLY A 204 6.11 18.12 20.05
C GLY A 204 6.34 19.64 19.97
N ALA A 205 7.59 20.05 20.08
CA ALA A 205 7.97 21.45 19.93
C ALA A 205 7.68 21.95 18.49
N SER A 206 7.24 23.20 18.34
CA SER A 206 6.79 23.75 17.07
C SER A 206 7.81 23.66 15.92
N TYR A 207 9.11 23.77 16.24
CA TYR A 207 10.17 23.64 15.24
C TYR A 207 10.31 22.22 14.65
N THR A 208 9.74 21.19 15.29
CA THR A 208 9.81 19.80 14.80
C THR A 208 8.66 19.46 13.86
N HIS A 209 7.60 20.26 13.83
CA HIS A 209 6.39 19.97 13.04
C HIS A 209 6.68 19.88 11.53
N ALA A 210 7.50 20.82 11.01
CA ALA A 210 7.84 20.85 9.58
C ALA A 210 8.56 19.59 9.10
N TYR A 211 9.40 18.99 9.95
CA TYR A 211 10.06 17.71 9.64
C TYR A 211 9.04 16.57 9.54
N ALA A 212 8.11 16.47 10.50
CA ALA A 212 7.06 15.45 10.45
C ALA A 212 6.18 15.60 9.21
N GLN A 213 5.83 16.84 8.83
CA GLN A 213 5.03 17.13 7.64
C GLN A 213 5.75 16.72 6.34
N THR A 214 7.04 17.05 6.21
CA THR A 214 7.85 16.64 5.04
C THR A 214 7.98 15.13 4.96
N ASN A 215 8.26 14.47 6.08
CA ASN A 215 8.37 13.00 6.16
C ASN A 215 7.04 12.32 5.79
N ALA A 216 5.90 12.90 6.19
CA ALA A 216 4.58 12.36 5.83
C ALA A 216 4.34 12.37 4.31
N ILE A 217 4.78 13.42 3.61
CA ILE A 217 4.70 13.48 2.15
C ILE A 217 5.58 12.37 1.53
N ILE A 218 6.77 12.13 2.07
CA ILE A 218 7.66 11.04 1.63
C ILE A 218 6.98 9.69 1.84
N ALA A 219 6.42 9.44 3.04
CA ALA A 219 5.73 8.20 3.35
C ALA A 219 4.50 7.99 2.45
N TYR A 220 3.68 9.03 2.24
CA TYR A 220 2.54 8.99 1.34
C TYR A 220 2.95 8.57 -0.08
N ASN A 221 3.91 9.26 -0.67
CA ASN A 221 4.39 8.94 -2.02
C ASN A 221 4.94 7.52 -2.11
N TYR A 222 5.69 7.06 -1.11
CA TYR A 222 6.26 5.71 -1.11
C TYR A 222 5.18 4.61 -1.07
N PHE A 223 4.16 4.74 -0.22
CA PHE A 223 3.16 3.69 -0.02
C PHE A 223 1.99 3.74 -1.01
N THR A 224 1.76 4.86 -1.72
CA THR A 224 0.63 5.01 -2.65
C THR A 224 1.01 4.96 -4.13
N THR A 225 2.32 4.93 -4.47
CA THR A 225 2.83 4.71 -5.84
C THR A 225 3.34 3.29 -6.02
#